data_e04761d433eddc4d8f6a346c912c4e38
#
_entry.id   e04761d433eddc4d8f6a346c912c4e38
#
_cell.length_a   1.000
_cell.length_b   1.000
_cell.length_c   1.000
_cell.angle_alpha   90.00
_cell.angle_beta   90.00
_cell.angle_gamma   90.00
#
_symmetry.space_group_name_H-M   'P 1'
#
loop_
_entity.id
_entity.type
_entity.pdbx_description
1 polymer ?
#
loop_
_entity_poly.entity_id
_entity_poly.type
_entity_poly.pdbx_seq_one_letter_code
_entity_poly.pdbx_strand_id
1 'polypeptide(L)'
;MKGKIRNIRLFNYRSDTLTVPVEVVRLEDASFHLLVKVEIDGIQGDMIIDTGASVTVVDQQLFPEKVKDTETATKLQSGSVNGQIEEVRLIHIDCLKIGGRKLKDMQLAAIDLAYVNDMYDKHLHRKIIGLLGCDFCVRYHAVIDYSSSKITLNFRQKPGIGY
;
A
#
# COMPACT_ATOMS: atom_id res chain seq x y z
N MET A 1 -39.69 23.82 36.57
CA MET A 1 -39.04 22.65 35.91
C MET A 1 -37.71 23.10 35.34
N LYS A 2 -36.57 22.71 35.96
CA LYS A 2 -35.23 23.05 35.48
C LYS A 2 -34.74 21.88 34.64
N GLY A 3 -34.62 22.09 33.30
CA GLY A 3 -34.09 21.12 32.37
C GLY A 3 -32.58 20.91 32.61
N LYS A 4 -32.19 19.69 32.93
CA LYS A 4 -30.76 19.27 33.00
C LYS A 4 -30.20 19.27 31.57
N ILE A 5 -29.30 20.20 31.27
CA ILE A 5 -28.42 20.14 30.10
C ILE A 5 -27.49 18.97 30.32
N ARG A 6 -27.64 17.89 29.55
CA ARG A 6 -26.71 16.78 29.51
C ARG A 6 -25.37 17.28 28.93
N ASN A 7 -24.33 17.21 29.73
CA ASN A 7 -22.96 17.45 29.27
C ASN A 7 -22.66 16.54 28.08
N ILE A 8 -22.65 17.11 26.90
CA ILE A 8 -22.10 16.48 25.72
C ILE A 8 -20.57 16.40 25.95
N ARG A 9 -20.06 15.23 26.30
CA ARG A 9 -18.62 14.99 26.29
C ARG A 9 -18.15 15.16 24.84
N LEU A 10 -17.55 16.30 24.56
CA LEU A 10 -16.73 16.48 23.35
C LEU A 10 -15.56 15.50 23.47
N PHE A 11 -15.67 14.35 22.82
CA PHE A 11 -14.53 13.48 22.64
C PHE A 11 -13.52 14.23 21.78
N ASN A 12 -12.44 14.68 22.41
CA ASN A 12 -11.27 15.18 21.69
C ASN A 12 -10.65 14.00 20.92
N TYR A 13 -11.15 13.75 19.72
CA TYR A 13 -10.54 12.83 18.77
C TYR A 13 -9.25 13.49 18.26
N ARG A 14 -8.11 13.13 18.86
CA ARG A 14 -6.82 13.38 18.21
C ARG A 14 -6.88 12.67 16.86
N SER A 15 -6.68 13.42 15.76
CA SER A 15 -6.60 12.84 14.44
C SER A 15 -5.29 12.07 14.35
N ASP A 16 -5.36 10.75 14.36
CA ASP A 16 -4.19 9.89 14.12
C ASP A 16 -4.00 9.76 12.60
N THR A 17 -3.46 10.81 12.01
CA THR A 17 -3.21 10.92 10.56
C THR A 17 -1.72 11.02 10.31
N LEU A 18 -1.28 10.45 9.21
CA LEU A 18 0.06 10.56 8.68
C LEU A 18 -0.02 11.10 7.25
N THR A 19 0.68 12.19 6.99
CA THR A 19 0.83 12.71 5.62
C THR A 19 2.26 12.45 5.15
N VAL A 20 2.37 11.81 3.98
CA VAL A 20 3.64 11.39 3.38
C VAL A 20 3.77 12.03 2.00
N PRO A 21 4.92 12.58 1.63
CA PRO A 21 5.16 13.05 0.28
C PRO A 21 5.14 11.88 -0.70
N VAL A 22 4.59 12.11 -1.88
CA VAL A 22 4.64 11.20 -3.03
C VAL A 22 5.33 11.89 -4.19
N GLU A 23 5.97 11.12 -5.04
CA GLU A 23 6.59 11.61 -6.26
C GLU A 23 5.72 11.23 -7.46
N VAL A 24 5.37 12.22 -8.27
CA VAL A 24 4.71 11.98 -9.57
C VAL A 24 5.82 11.79 -10.59
N VAL A 25 5.96 10.58 -11.11
CA VAL A 25 6.93 10.26 -12.16
C VAL A 25 6.25 10.07 -13.49
N ARG A 26 6.95 10.41 -14.56
CA ARG A 26 6.52 10.19 -15.95
C ARG A 26 7.41 9.13 -16.57
N LEU A 27 6.83 8.03 -17.01
CA LEU A 27 7.56 6.94 -17.66
C LEU A 27 7.65 7.12 -19.16
N GLU A 28 6.51 7.41 -19.78
CA GLU A 28 6.37 7.64 -21.22
C GLU A 28 5.51 8.89 -21.46
N ASP A 29 5.27 9.25 -22.72
CA ASP A 29 4.66 10.54 -23.09
C ASP A 29 3.34 10.89 -22.39
N ALA A 30 2.58 9.92 -21.93
CA ALA A 30 1.31 10.13 -21.23
C ALA A 30 1.12 9.22 -20.02
N SER A 31 2.18 8.53 -19.55
CA SER A 31 2.11 7.60 -18.43
C SER A 31 2.66 8.21 -17.16
N PHE A 32 1.78 8.49 -16.20
CA PHE A 32 2.15 9.06 -14.90
C PHE A 32 1.89 8.05 -13.79
N HIS A 33 2.88 7.88 -12.91
CA HIS A 33 2.77 7.03 -11.74
C HIS A 33 3.06 7.83 -10.46
N LEU A 34 2.50 7.37 -9.35
CA LEU A 34 2.76 7.92 -8.03
C LEU A 34 3.68 6.97 -7.26
N LEU A 35 4.83 7.46 -6.83
CA LEU A 35 5.77 6.70 -6.02
C LEU A 35 5.78 7.19 -4.58
N VAL A 36 5.86 6.25 -3.65
CA VAL A 36 6.04 6.52 -2.23
C VAL A 36 7.20 5.71 -1.69
N LYS A 37 8.05 6.34 -0.86
CA LYS A 37 9.17 5.66 -0.21
C LYS A 37 8.69 4.87 1.00
N VAL A 38 9.11 3.61 1.05
CA VAL A 38 8.80 2.70 2.15
C VAL A 38 10.03 1.88 2.56
N GLU A 39 9.93 1.22 3.70
CA GLU A 39 10.87 0.17 4.12
C GLU A 39 10.04 -1.05 4.52
N ILE A 40 10.33 -2.22 3.94
CA ILE A 40 9.64 -3.48 4.23
C ILE A 40 10.67 -4.45 4.79
N ASP A 41 10.54 -4.83 6.07
CA ASP A 41 11.46 -5.74 6.79
C ASP A 41 12.95 -5.38 6.59
N GLY A 42 13.25 -4.06 6.59
CA GLY A 42 14.59 -3.52 6.42
C GLY A 42 14.99 -3.22 4.97
N ILE A 43 14.22 -3.66 3.97
CA ILE A 43 14.45 -3.35 2.55
C ILE A 43 13.77 -2.01 2.23
N GLN A 44 14.59 -1.01 1.88
CA GLN A 44 14.11 0.31 1.46
C GLN A 44 13.89 0.37 -0.05
N GLY A 45 12.84 1.06 -0.47
CA GLY A 45 12.57 1.26 -1.89
C GLY A 45 11.32 2.10 -2.16
N ASP A 46 11.01 2.18 -3.44
CA ASP A 46 9.82 2.87 -3.94
C ASP A 46 8.69 1.86 -4.19
N MET A 47 7.48 2.17 -3.73
CA MET A 47 6.26 1.47 -4.14
C MET A 47 5.40 2.37 -5.01
N ILE A 48 4.77 1.79 -6.02
CA ILE A 48 3.76 2.49 -6.82
C ILE A 48 2.45 2.53 -6.01
N ILE A 49 1.80 3.69 -5.92
CA ILE A 49 0.42 3.77 -5.43
C ILE A 49 -0.48 3.44 -6.61
N ASP A 50 -1.11 2.27 -6.58
CA ASP A 50 -1.95 1.75 -7.66
C ASP A 50 -3.36 1.41 -7.15
N THR A 51 -4.27 2.36 -7.30
CA THR A 51 -5.68 2.17 -6.93
C THR A 51 -6.45 1.22 -7.86
N GLY A 52 -5.85 0.81 -8.97
CA GLY A 52 -6.38 -0.22 -9.87
C GLY A 52 -6.04 -1.65 -9.43
N ALA A 53 -5.00 -1.82 -8.61
CA ALA A 53 -4.67 -3.10 -8.00
C ALA A 53 -5.58 -3.37 -6.80
N SER A 54 -6.24 -4.52 -6.77
CA SER A 54 -7.14 -4.91 -5.66
C SER A 54 -6.39 -5.17 -4.36
N VAL A 55 -5.15 -5.68 -4.46
CA VAL A 55 -4.30 -6.07 -3.33
C VAL A 55 -2.91 -5.45 -3.44
N THR A 56 -2.33 -5.19 -2.28
CA THR A 56 -0.94 -4.72 -2.15
C THR A 56 0.00 -5.88 -2.45
N VAL A 57 0.99 -5.63 -3.30
CA VAL A 57 1.96 -6.63 -3.74
C VAL A 57 3.39 -6.18 -3.49
N VAL A 58 4.29 -7.15 -3.34
CA VAL A 58 5.75 -6.94 -3.27
C VAL A 58 6.46 -7.81 -4.29
N ASP A 59 7.65 -7.40 -4.69
CA ASP A 59 8.50 -8.20 -5.58
C ASP A 59 8.99 -9.46 -4.85
N GLN A 60 8.59 -10.63 -5.35
CA GLN A 60 8.97 -11.92 -4.78
C GLN A 60 10.49 -12.13 -4.71
N GLN A 61 11.25 -11.50 -5.60
CA GLN A 61 12.71 -11.63 -5.64
C GLN A 61 13.39 -10.98 -4.42
N LEU A 62 12.73 -10.05 -3.76
CA LEU A 62 13.26 -9.39 -2.55
C LEU A 62 13.02 -10.20 -1.27
N PHE A 63 12.09 -11.17 -1.29
CA PHE A 63 11.69 -11.95 -0.12
C PHE A 63 11.75 -13.47 -0.40
N PRO A 64 12.87 -14.02 -0.93
CA PRO A 64 12.92 -15.39 -1.40
C PRO A 64 12.67 -16.42 -0.31
N GLU A 65 13.11 -16.19 0.92
CA GLU A 65 12.88 -17.12 2.03
C GLU A 65 11.40 -17.13 2.45
N LYS A 66 10.77 -15.95 2.54
CA LYS A 66 9.33 -15.86 2.87
C LYS A 66 8.45 -16.51 1.80
N VAL A 67 8.86 -16.43 0.53
CA VAL A 67 8.16 -17.07 -0.59
C VAL A 67 8.30 -18.59 -0.56
N LYS A 68 9.46 -19.12 -0.19
CA LYS A 68 9.68 -20.58 -0.05
C LYS A 68 8.87 -21.21 1.09
N ASP A 69 8.74 -20.49 2.21
CA ASP A 69 8.06 -20.97 3.41
C ASP A 69 6.52 -20.97 3.26
N THR A 70 6.01 -20.43 2.15
CA THR A 70 4.56 -20.33 1.94
C THR A 70 4.03 -21.56 1.22
N GLU A 71 3.36 -22.45 1.95
CA GLU A 71 2.72 -23.66 1.39
C GLU A 71 1.48 -23.37 0.53
N THR A 72 0.97 -22.16 0.56
CA THR A 72 -0.33 -21.83 -0.04
C THR A 72 -0.19 -20.81 -1.18
N ALA A 73 -0.11 -21.31 -2.41
CA ALA A 73 -0.44 -20.51 -3.58
C ALA A 73 -1.96 -20.29 -3.58
N THR A 74 -2.40 -19.15 -3.09
CA THR A 74 -3.80 -18.74 -3.27
C THR A 74 -3.95 -18.28 -4.71
N LYS A 75 -4.79 -18.96 -5.48
CA LYS A 75 -5.19 -18.48 -6.81
C LYS A 75 -6.07 -17.24 -6.63
N LEU A 76 -5.44 -16.10 -6.43
CA LEU A 76 -6.14 -14.83 -6.59
C LEU A 76 -6.38 -14.68 -8.10
N GLN A 77 -7.64 -14.59 -8.49
CA GLN A 77 -7.99 -14.14 -9.84
C GLN A 77 -7.54 -12.66 -9.91
N SER A 78 -6.29 -12.44 -10.31
CA SER A 78 -5.90 -11.10 -10.71
C SER A 78 -6.67 -10.84 -12.01
N GLY A 79 -7.49 -9.79 -12.03
CA GLY A 79 -8.16 -9.32 -13.22
C GLY A 79 -7.17 -8.69 -14.20
N SER A 80 -6.12 -9.42 -14.58
CA SER A 80 -5.27 -9.01 -15.67
C SER A 80 -6.08 -9.13 -16.96
N VAL A 81 -6.00 -8.10 -17.80
CA VAL A 81 -6.71 -7.99 -19.10
C VAL A 81 -6.48 -9.21 -20.01
N ASN A 82 -5.49 -10.04 -19.74
CA ASN A 82 -5.11 -11.22 -20.52
C ASN A 82 -5.55 -12.57 -19.91
N GLY A 83 -6.28 -12.59 -18.80
CA GLY A 83 -6.86 -13.82 -18.25
C GLY A 83 -5.86 -14.89 -17.78
N GLN A 84 -4.58 -14.57 -17.65
CA GLN A 84 -3.59 -15.49 -17.07
C GLN A 84 -3.72 -15.48 -15.54
N ILE A 85 -3.97 -16.66 -14.97
CA ILE A 85 -3.97 -16.87 -13.52
C ILE A 85 -2.50 -16.94 -13.11
N GLU A 86 -1.94 -15.86 -12.59
CA GLU A 86 -0.64 -15.89 -11.96
C GLU A 86 -0.77 -16.53 -10.57
N GLU A 87 0.15 -17.42 -10.23
CA GLU A 87 0.25 -17.96 -8.88
C GLU A 87 0.73 -16.85 -7.95
N VAL A 88 -0.18 -16.35 -7.14
CA VAL A 88 0.12 -15.33 -6.14
C VAL A 88 0.39 -16.02 -4.80
N ARG A 89 1.52 -15.74 -4.19
CA ARG A 89 1.88 -16.23 -2.87
C ARG A 89 1.64 -15.16 -1.82
N LEU A 90 0.95 -15.50 -0.75
CA LEU A 90 0.77 -14.59 0.39
C LEU A 90 1.94 -14.76 1.35
N ILE A 91 2.68 -13.70 1.58
CA ILE A 91 3.80 -13.70 2.54
C ILE A 91 3.49 -12.82 3.74
N HIS A 92 4.04 -13.19 4.89
CA HIS A 92 3.95 -12.39 6.10
C HIS A 92 5.09 -11.37 6.15
N ILE A 93 4.73 -10.11 6.38
CA ILE A 93 5.66 -8.99 6.56
C ILE A 93 5.57 -8.52 8.01
N ASP A 94 6.71 -8.51 8.71
CA ASP A 94 6.77 -8.12 10.11
C ASP A 94 6.57 -6.61 10.28
N CYS A 95 7.13 -5.81 9.37
CA CYS A 95 7.08 -4.36 9.46
C CYS A 95 7.17 -3.68 8.09
N LEU A 96 6.13 -2.92 7.74
CA LEU A 96 6.19 -1.92 6.69
C LEU A 96 6.28 -0.53 7.33
N LYS A 97 7.33 0.24 6.99
CA LYS A 97 7.47 1.64 7.43
C LYS A 97 7.12 2.57 6.27
N ILE A 98 6.28 3.54 6.55
CA ILE A 98 5.89 4.61 5.62
C ILE A 98 5.85 5.94 6.38
N GLY A 99 6.55 6.96 5.90
CA GLY A 99 6.60 8.27 6.56
C GLY A 99 7.03 8.21 8.04
N GLY A 100 7.90 7.26 8.40
CA GLY A 100 8.36 7.02 9.78
C GLY A 100 7.41 6.15 10.63
N ARG A 101 6.18 5.91 10.19
CA ARG A 101 5.23 5.05 10.89
C ARG A 101 5.46 3.57 10.57
N LYS A 102 5.44 2.73 11.60
CA LYS A 102 5.55 1.28 11.49
C LYS A 102 4.15 0.65 11.47
N LEU A 103 3.88 -0.10 10.41
CA LEU A 103 2.72 -0.96 10.26
C LEU A 103 3.20 -2.39 10.44
N LYS A 104 2.59 -3.13 11.37
CA LYS A 104 3.05 -4.46 11.77
C LYS A 104 2.10 -5.54 11.31
N ASP A 105 2.62 -6.77 11.22
CA ASP A 105 1.86 -7.99 11.01
C ASP A 105 0.96 -7.89 9.78
N MET A 106 1.56 -7.61 8.61
CA MET A 106 0.84 -7.48 7.35
C MET A 106 0.99 -8.74 6.51
N GLN A 107 -0.08 -9.16 5.88
CA GLN A 107 -0.05 -10.14 4.79
C GLN A 107 -0.08 -9.41 3.46
N LEU A 108 0.91 -9.66 2.61
CA LEU A 108 1.03 -9.08 1.28
C LEU A 108 1.16 -10.18 0.24
N ALA A 109 0.72 -9.89 -0.97
CA ALA A 109 0.93 -10.79 -2.10
C ALA A 109 2.35 -10.60 -2.65
N ALA A 110 3.05 -11.70 -2.93
CA ALA A 110 4.34 -11.69 -3.59
C ALA A 110 4.16 -12.13 -5.05
N ILE A 111 4.60 -11.29 -5.98
CA ILE A 111 4.52 -11.52 -7.43
C ILE A 111 5.85 -11.21 -8.08
N ASP A 112 6.03 -11.63 -9.33
CA ASP A 112 7.17 -11.23 -10.14
C ASP A 112 6.96 -9.82 -10.71
N LEU A 113 7.84 -8.88 -10.32
CA LEU A 113 7.82 -7.52 -10.83
C LEU A 113 8.92 -7.27 -11.88
N ALA A 114 9.54 -8.31 -12.45
CA ALA A 114 10.63 -8.15 -13.41
C ALA A 114 10.24 -7.22 -14.57
N TYR A 115 9.07 -7.45 -15.19
CA TYR A 115 8.59 -6.60 -16.30
C TYR A 115 8.40 -5.12 -15.88
N VAL A 116 7.83 -4.88 -14.69
CA VAL A 116 7.68 -3.53 -14.14
C VAL A 116 9.04 -2.91 -13.89
N ASN A 117 9.97 -3.67 -13.31
CA ASN A 117 11.31 -3.20 -12.99
C ASN A 117 12.14 -2.91 -14.24
N ASP A 118 12.02 -3.71 -15.30
CA ASP A 118 12.66 -3.43 -16.59
C ASP A 118 12.21 -2.10 -17.20
N MET A 119 10.92 -1.81 -17.11
CA MET A 119 10.35 -0.55 -17.58
C MET A 119 10.86 0.65 -16.74
N TYR A 120 10.87 0.51 -15.40
CA TYR A 120 11.35 1.55 -14.52
C TYR A 120 12.86 1.80 -14.62
N ASP A 121 13.65 0.73 -14.78
CA ASP A 121 15.10 0.84 -14.97
C ASP A 121 15.41 1.56 -16.28
N LYS A 122 14.75 1.19 -17.36
CA LYS A 122 14.94 1.80 -18.69
C LYS A 122 14.66 3.31 -18.70
N HIS A 123 13.63 3.77 -18.01
CA HIS A 123 13.17 5.17 -18.10
C HIS A 123 13.66 6.05 -16.95
N LEU A 124 13.87 5.49 -15.76
CA LEU A 124 14.13 6.24 -14.53
C LEU A 124 15.37 5.77 -13.76
N HIS A 125 16.02 4.67 -14.18
CA HIS A 125 17.10 3.99 -13.46
C HIS A 125 16.73 3.70 -12.00
N ARG A 126 15.53 3.17 -11.79
CA ARG A 126 14.96 2.85 -10.48
C ARG A 126 14.42 1.43 -10.43
N LYS A 127 14.36 0.90 -9.21
CA LYS A 127 13.65 -0.35 -8.91
C LYS A 127 12.44 -0.08 -8.03
N ILE A 128 11.35 -0.76 -8.36
CA ILE A 128 10.11 -0.78 -7.61
C ILE A 128 10.10 -2.04 -6.75
N ILE A 129 9.83 -1.90 -5.45
CA ILE A 129 9.79 -3.02 -4.52
C ILE A 129 8.38 -3.58 -4.32
N GLY A 130 7.35 -2.90 -4.85
CA GLY A 130 5.96 -3.32 -4.74
C GLY A 130 4.97 -2.27 -5.23
N LEU A 131 3.68 -2.61 -5.07
CA LEU A 131 2.56 -1.73 -5.35
C LEU A 131 1.65 -1.65 -4.12
N LEU A 132 1.26 -0.45 -3.70
CA LEU A 132 0.22 -0.24 -2.69
C LEU A 132 -1.14 -0.26 -3.37
N GLY A 133 -1.90 -1.31 -3.13
CA GLY A 133 -3.21 -1.55 -3.73
C GLY A 133 -4.37 -0.88 -3.01
N CYS A 134 -5.58 -1.12 -3.51
CA CYS A 134 -6.82 -0.63 -2.92
C CYS A 134 -7.04 -1.12 -1.49
N ASP A 135 -6.66 -2.35 -1.17
CA ASP A 135 -6.75 -2.92 0.18
C ASP A 135 -6.02 -2.05 1.22
N PHE A 136 -4.80 -1.60 0.90
CA PHE A 136 -4.05 -0.66 1.73
C PHE A 136 -4.75 0.69 1.83
N CYS A 137 -5.19 1.24 0.69
CA CYS A 137 -5.84 2.54 0.63
C CYS A 137 -7.15 2.56 1.43
N VAL A 138 -7.95 1.50 1.32
CA VAL A 138 -9.21 1.36 2.08
C VAL A 138 -8.93 1.18 3.57
N ARG A 139 -7.99 0.28 3.93
CA ARG A 139 -7.63 0.01 5.33
C ARG A 139 -7.21 1.25 6.09
N TYR A 140 -6.44 2.12 5.45
CA TYR A 140 -5.90 3.34 6.06
C TYR A 140 -6.61 4.60 5.63
N HIS A 141 -7.81 4.49 5.03
CA HIS A 141 -8.62 5.63 4.57
C HIS A 141 -7.77 6.68 3.84
N ALA A 142 -7.00 6.22 2.85
CA ALA A 142 -6.04 7.03 2.14
C ALA A 142 -6.72 8.16 1.35
N VAL A 143 -6.12 9.34 1.40
CA VAL A 143 -6.47 10.47 0.54
C VAL A 143 -5.24 10.83 -0.28
N ILE A 144 -5.35 10.74 -1.60
CA ILE A 144 -4.29 11.07 -2.55
C ILE A 144 -4.55 12.49 -3.05
N ASP A 145 -3.61 13.39 -2.79
CA ASP A 145 -3.67 14.78 -3.24
C ASP A 145 -2.58 15.04 -4.29
N TYR A 146 -3.00 15.05 -5.54
CA TYR A 146 -2.11 15.34 -6.68
C TYR A 146 -1.63 16.78 -6.68
N SER A 147 -2.41 17.73 -6.13
CA SER A 147 -2.07 19.15 -6.14
C SER A 147 -0.89 19.47 -5.25
N SER A 148 -0.78 18.79 -4.12
CA SER A 148 0.32 18.95 -3.16
C SER A 148 1.30 17.79 -3.17
N SER A 149 1.10 16.78 -4.05
CA SER A 149 1.93 15.56 -4.16
C SER A 149 2.10 14.86 -2.81
N LYS A 150 0.98 14.48 -2.20
CA LYS A 150 0.93 13.84 -0.88
C LYS A 150 -0.11 12.73 -0.82
N ILE A 151 0.15 11.74 0.02
CA ILE A 151 -0.85 10.78 0.49
C ILE A 151 -1.05 10.99 1.99
N THR A 152 -2.30 11.08 2.42
CA THR A 152 -2.68 11.15 3.83
C THR A 152 -3.36 9.87 4.24
N LEU A 153 -2.83 9.21 5.28
CA LEU A 153 -3.35 7.97 5.85
C LEU A 153 -4.02 8.27 7.19
N ASN A 154 -5.20 7.69 7.42
CA ASN A 154 -5.96 7.79 8.66
C ASN A 154 -5.97 6.45 9.38
N PHE A 155 -5.45 6.43 10.60
CA PHE A 155 -5.36 5.23 11.44
C PHE A 155 -6.53 5.08 12.42
N ARG A 156 -7.56 5.92 12.31
CA ARG A 156 -8.75 5.83 13.14
C ARG A 156 -9.55 4.60 12.76
N GLN A 157 -9.68 3.69 13.69
CA GLN A 157 -10.78 2.73 13.63
C GLN A 157 -12.08 3.50 13.89
N LYS A 158 -12.97 3.56 12.89
CA LYS A 158 -14.35 3.93 13.16
C LYS A 158 -14.95 2.81 14.02
N PRO A 159 -15.55 3.10 15.20
CA PRO A 159 -16.28 2.07 15.92
C PRO A 159 -17.45 1.63 15.05
N GLY A 160 -17.47 0.37 14.62
CA GLY A 160 -18.68 -0.32 14.23
C GLY A 160 -19.01 -0.49 12.75
N ILE A 161 -18.06 -0.56 11.83
CA ILE A 161 -18.32 -1.17 10.52
C ILE A 161 -17.39 -2.40 10.41
N GLY A 162 -17.94 -3.55 10.84
CA GLY A 162 -17.33 -4.84 10.48
C GLY A 162 -17.56 -5.09 8.99
N TYR A 163 -16.52 -5.42 8.29
CA TYR A 163 -16.57 -6.03 6.96
C TYR A 163 -16.60 -7.52 7.11
#